data_95b1875c52fc9f66e2c3ad216e64012a
#
_entry.id   95b1875c52fc9f66e2c3ad216e64012a
#
_cell.length_a   1.000
_cell.length_b   1.000
_cell.length_c   1.000
_cell.angle_alpha   90.00
_cell.angle_beta   90.00
_cell.angle_gamma   90.00
#
_symmetry.space_group_name_H-M   'P 1'
#
loop_
_entity.id
_entity.type
_entity.pdbx_description
1 polymer ?
#
loop_
_entity_poly.entity_id
_entity_poly.type
_entity_poly.pdbx_seq_one_letter_code
_entity_poly.pdbx_strand_id
1 'polypeptide(L)'
;MRIFVLEDDFSQQARIETTIEKLLKEHHITPSSFEVFGKPDQLLAEVHEKGAHQLFFLDIEIRNEEMKGLEVARKIRDRDSYALIVFVTTHSEFMPLSFRYQV
;
A
#
# COMPACT_ATOMS: atom_id res chain seq x y z
N MET A 1 12.65 0.85 7.34
CA MET A 1 11.67 0.88 6.24
C MET A 1 10.28 1.14 6.81
N ARG A 2 9.58 2.08 6.23
CA ARG A 2 8.20 2.39 6.59
C ARG A 2 7.27 1.68 5.60
N ILE A 3 6.23 1.03 6.10
CA ILE A 3 5.26 0.32 5.27
C ILE A 3 3.89 0.99 5.40
N PHE A 4 3.30 1.29 4.25
CA PHE A 4 1.97 1.89 4.15
C PHE A 4 1.06 0.99 3.32
N VAL A 5 -0.17 0.80 3.79
CA VAL A 5 -1.19 0.03 3.07
C VAL A 5 -2.39 0.93 2.83
N LEU A 6 -2.90 0.95 1.61
CA LEU A 6 -4.14 1.62 1.27
C LEU A 6 -5.16 0.61 0.76
N GLU A 7 -6.22 0.41 1.52
CA GLU A 7 -7.33 -0.46 1.17
C GLU A 7 -8.59 0.04 1.89
N ASP A 8 -9.66 0.24 1.16
CA ASP A 8 -10.90 0.76 1.70
C ASP A 8 -11.82 -0.31 2.31
N ASP A 9 -11.66 -1.56 1.94
CA ASP A 9 -12.45 -2.66 2.46
C ASP A 9 -11.81 -3.22 3.74
N PHE A 10 -12.57 -3.17 4.84
CA PHE A 10 -12.08 -3.57 6.16
C PHE A 10 -11.60 -5.04 6.20
N SER A 11 -12.34 -5.94 5.56
CA SER A 11 -11.96 -7.36 5.54
C SER A 11 -10.69 -7.60 4.72
N GLN A 12 -10.52 -6.85 3.63
CA GLN A 12 -9.32 -6.93 2.81
C GLN A 12 -8.10 -6.30 3.50
N GLN A 13 -8.31 -5.27 4.31
CA GLN A 13 -7.24 -4.69 5.13
C GLN A 13 -6.61 -5.75 6.02
N ALA A 14 -7.43 -6.52 6.73
CA ALA A 14 -6.95 -7.58 7.62
C ALA A 14 -6.18 -8.65 6.84
N ARG A 15 -6.67 -9.03 5.67
CA ARG A 15 -6.05 -10.02 4.82
C ARG A 15 -4.67 -9.58 4.31
N ILE A 16 -4.58 -8.35 3.84
CA ILE A 16 -3.32 -7.77 3.35
C ILE A 16 -2.33 -7.65 4.50
N GLU A 17 -2.76 -7.12 5.63
CA GLU A 17 -1.92 -6.95 6.81
C GLU A 17 -1.34 -8.28 7.27
N THR A 18 -2.17 -9.31 7.39
CA THR A 18 -1.72 -10.65 7.78
C THR A 18 -0.70 -11.22 6.80
N THR A 19 -0.95 -11.06 5.50
CA THR A 19 -0.05 -11.54 4.45
C THR A 19 1.31 -10.85 4.53
N ILE A 20 1.31 -9.54 4.67
CA ILE A 20 2.55 -8.76 4.76
C ILE A 20 3.33 -9.11 6.03
N GLU A 21 2.66 -9.19 7.16
CA GLU A 21 3.30 -9.56 8.43
C GLU A 21 3.97 -10.92 8.35
N LYS A 22 3.32 -11.88 7.72
CA LYS A 22 3.87 -13.21 7.52
C LYS A 22 5.15 -13.16 6.66
N LEU A 23 5.13 -12.41 5.56
CA LEU A 23 6.29 -12.26 4.70
C LEU A 23 7.45 -11.56 5.41
N LEU A 24 7.17 -10.52 6.16
CA LEU A 24 8.18 -9.82 6.94
C LEU A 24 8.85 -10.76 7.95
N LYS A 25 8.06 -11.57 8.63
CA LYS A 25 8.56 -12.53 9.60
C LYS A 25 9.42 -13.60 8.95
N GLU A 26 8.98 -14.16 7.82
CA GLU A 26 9.72 -15.18 7.08
C GLU A 26 11.08 -14.66 6.60
N HIS A 27 11.18 -13.39 6.25
CA HIS A 27 12.40 -12.78 5.75
C HIS A 27 13.19 -11.99 6.80
N HIS A 28 12.79 -12.12 8.07
CA HIS A 28 13.45 -11.44 9.20
C HIS A 28 13.56 -9.93 9.03
N ILE A 29 12.50 -9.32 8.51
CA ILE A 29 12.44 -7.86 8.30
C ILE A 29 11.54 -7.24 9.35
N THR A 30 12.07 -6.24 10.06
CA THR A 30 11.32 -5.46 11.04
C THR A 30 11.19 -4.03 10.52
N PRO A 31 9.97 -3.61 10.11
CA PRO A 31 9.79 -2.24 9.64
C PRO A 31 9.81 -1.25 10.80
N SER A 32 10.19 -0.02 10.53
CA SER A 32 10.13 1.05 11.51
C SER A 32 8.69 1.49 11.80
N SER A 33 7.80 1.33 10.82
CA SER A 33 6.37 1.56 11.00
C SER A 33 5.58 0.72 10.01
N PHE A 34 4.34 0.39 10.38
CA PHE A 34 3.40 -0.34 9.54
C PHE A 34 2.01 0.28 9.78
N GLU A 35 1.49 0.98 8.79
CA GLU A 35 0.24 1.71 8.92
C GLU A 35 -0.72 1.35 7.80
N VAL A 36 -2.00 1.15 8.15
CA VAL A 36 -3.07 0.81 7.21
C VAL A 36 -4.06 1.95 7.15
N PHE A 37 -4.39 2.38 5.93
CA PHE A 37 -5.29 3.49 5.67
C PHE A 37 -6.48 3.03 4.83
N GLY A 38 -7.65 3.52 5.16
CA GLY A 38 -8.86 3.28 4.37
C GLY A 38 -9.13 4.34 3.32
N LYS A 39 -8.46 5.48 3.41
CA LYS A 39 -8.70 6.61 2.50
C LYS A 39 -7.38 7.19 1.96
N PRO A 40 -7.37 7.55 0.67
CA PRO A 40 -6.17 8.13 0.04
C PRO A 40 -5.63 9.37 0.74
N ASP A 41 -6.50 10.28 1.14
CA ASP A 41 -6.09 11.53 1.77
C ASP A 41 -5.35 11.31 3.08
N GLN A 42 -5.80 10.32 3.85
CA GLN A 42 -5.16 9.99 5.12
C GLN A 42 -3.75 9.43 4.90
N LEU A 43 -3.59 8.56 3.91
CA LEU A 43 -2.28 8.02 3.57
C LEU A 43 -1.36 9.14 3.07
N LEU A 44 -1.83 9.96 2.14
CA LEU A 44 -1.02 11.02 1.53
C LEU A 44 -0.56 12.06 2.56
N ALA A 45 -1.34 12.30 3.60
CA ALA A 45 -0.96 13.22 4.67
C ALA A 45 0.29 12.75 5.42
N GLU A 46 0.57 11.45 5.41
CA GLU A 46 1.73 10.86 6.07
C GLU A 46 2.96 10.73 5.17
N VAL A 47 2.83 11.05 3.88
CA VAL A 47 3.91 10.93 2.90
C VAL A 47 4.59 12.29 2.75
N HIS A 48 5.56 12.56 3.60
CA HIS A 48 6.24 13.86 3.61
C HIS A 48 7.75 13.78 3.73
N GLU A 49 8.33 12.61 3.84
CA GLU A 49 9.78 12.46 3.92
C GLU A 49 10.38 11.90 2.65
N LYS A 50 11.43 12.54 2.19
CA LYS A 50 12.23 12.05 1.08
C LYS A 50 13.46 11.31 1.62
N GLY A 51 13.81 10.23 0.96
CA GLY A 51 15.01 9.48 1.32
C GLY A 51 14.83 8.46 2.42
N ALA A 52 13.68 8.41 3.09
CA ALA A 52 13.33 7.30 3.95
C ALA A 52 12.92 6.12 3.06
N HIS A 53 13.30 4.90 3.44
CA HIS A 53 12.85 3.73 2.70
C HIS A 53 11.36 3.53 2.97
N GLN A 54 10.55 3.83 1.98
CA GLN A 54 9.10 3.75 2.05
C GLN A 54 8.56 2.73 1.06
N LEU A 55 7.71 1.84 1.55
CA LEU A 55 7.06 0.79 0.75
C LEU A 55 5.56 0.96 0.87
N PHE A 56 4.89 1.07 -0.28
CA PHE A 56 3.45 1.28 -0.34
C PHE A 56 2.77 0.10 -1.01
N PHE A 57 1.76 -0.44 -0.35
CA PHE A 57 0.85 -1.42 -0.93
C PHE A 57 -0.47 -0.72 -1.20
N LEU A 58 -0.79 -0.55 -2.47
CA LEU A 58 -1.96 0.22 -2.89
C LEU A 58 -2.97 -0.66 -3.60
N ASP A 59 -4.22 -0.56 -3.21
CA ASP A 59 -5.31 -1.15 -3.96
C ASP A 59 -5.48 -0.37 -5.28
N ILE A 60 -5.60 -1.10 -6.38
CA ILE A 60 -5.80 -0.50 -7.70
C ILE A 60 -7.18 0.16 -7.79
N GLU A 61 -8.19 -0.48 -7.20
CA GLU A 61 -9.56 0.01 -7.23
C GLU A 61 -10.02 0.36 -5.83
N ILE A 62 -10.29 1.64 -5.61
CA ILE A 62 -10.79 2.15 -4.34
C ILE A 62 -12.26 2.51 -4.54
N ARG A 63 -13.14 1.82 -3.82
CA ARG A 63 -14.58 2.03 -3.92
C ARG A 63 -14.98 3.41 -3.42
N ASN A 64 -15.96 4.01 -4.08
CA ASN A 64 -16.55 5.29 -3.68
C ASN A 64 -15.55 6.43 -3.59
N GLU A 65 -14.38 6.27 -4.20
CA GLU A 65 -13.36 7.31 -4.29
C GLU A 65 -13.12 7.65 -5.75
N GLU A 66 -13.04 8.92 -6.06
CA GLU A 66 -12.68 9.35 -7.42
C GLU A 66 -11.22 9.07 -7.71
N MET A 67 -10.39 9.11 -6.65
CA MET A 67 -8.98 8.89 -6.77
C MET A 67 -8.68 7.38 -6.76
N LYS A 68 -8.19 6.89 -7.89
CA LYS A 68 -7.80 5.50 -8.05
C LYS A 68 -6.39 5.27 -7.50
N GLY A 69 -6.06 4.01 -7.22
CA GLY A 69 -4.74 3.63 -6.74
C GLY A 69 -3.60 4.15 -7.62
N LEU A 70 -3.82 4.21 -8.93
CA LEU A 70 -2.82 4.74 -9.86
C LEU A 70 -2.55 6.23 -9.65
N GLU A 71 -3.58 7.01 -9.34
CA GLU A 71 -3.44 8.44 -9.06
C GLU A 71 -2.74 8.68 -7.73
N VAL A 72 -3.06 7.85 -6.73
CA VAL A 72 -2.38 7.89 -5.43
C VAL A 72 -0.89 7.60 -5.63
N ALA A 73 -0.56 6.59 -6.43
CA ALA A 73 0.82 6.24 -6.74
C ALA A 73 1.57 7.40 -7.39
N ARG A 74 0.92 8.10 -8.30
CA ARG A 74 1.51 9.28 -8.94
C ARG A 74 1.83 10.36 -7.92
N LYS A 75 0.91 10.64 -7.01
CA LYS A 75 1.12 11.64 -5.96
C LYS A 75 2.22 11.24 -4.99
N ILE A 76 2.30 9.96 -4.65
CA ILE A 76 3.40 9.45 -3.82
C ILE A 76 4.73 9.65 -4.56
N ARG A 77 4.78 9.31 -5.84
CA ARG A 77 5.98 9.42 -6.66
C ARG A 77 6.46 10.86 -6.80
N ASP A 78 5.53 11.81 -6.84
CA ASP A 78 5.86 13.23 -6.86
C ASP A 78 6.52 13.70 -5.56
N ARG A 79 6.15 13.10 -4.45
CA ARG A 79 6.70 13.44 -3.13
C ARG A 79 7.98 12.69 -2.83
N ASP A 80 8.08 11.44 -3.26
CA ASP A 80 9.24 10.60 -3.05
C ASP A 80 9.46 9.72 -4.28
N SER A 81 10.43 10.10 -5.12
CA SER A 81 10.75 9.40 -6.34
C SER A 81 11.37 8.01 -6.10
N TYR A 82 11.85 7.77 -4.89
CA TYR A 82 12.47 6.49 -4.53
C TYR A 82 11.52 5.53 -3.82
N ALA A 83 10.28 5.94 -3.60
CA ALA A 83 9.28 5.07 -2.96
C ALA A 83 9.07 3.78 -3.76
N LEU A 84 8.97 2.66 -3.07
CA LEU A 84 8.60 1.39 -3.67
C LEU A 84 7.09 1.26 -3.62
N ILE A 85 6.47 1.00 -4.76
CA ILE A 85 5.02 0.91 -4.88
C ILE A 85 4.64 -0.45 -5.42
N VAL A 86 3.77 -1.14 -4.68
CA VAL A 86 3.24 -2.45 -5.06
C VAL A 86 1.72 -2.31 -5.17
N PHE A 87 1.17 -2.68 -6.31
CA PHE A 87 -0.28 -2.71 -6.48
C PHE A 87 -0.83 -4.06 -6.06
N VAL A 88 -1.94 -4.01 -5.33
CA VAL A 88 -2.61 -5.20 -4.82
C VAL A 88 -3.99 -5.28 -5.47
N THR A 89 -4.31 -6.42 -6.05
CA THR A 89 -5.63 -6.68 -6.62
C THR A 89 -6.41 -7.54 -5.64
N THR A 90 -7.40 -6.95 -4.98
CA THR A 90 -8.18 -7.63 -3.94
C THR A 90 -9.63 -7.84 -4.30
N HIS A 91 -10.10 -7.26 -5.40
CA HIS A 91 -11.52 -7.25 -5.76
C HIS A 91 -11.96 -8.36 -6.71
N SER A 92 -11.08 -9.29 -7.02
CA SER A 92 -11.46 -10.44 -7.84
C SER A 92 -11.90 -11.58 -6.93
N GLU A 93 -13.15 -12.00 -7.07
CA GLU A 93 -13.71 -13.10 -6.27
C GLU A 93 -13.08 -14.44 -6.59
N PHE A 94 -12.50 -14.58 -7.77
CA PHE A 94 -12.00 -15.85 -8.28
C PHE A 94 -10.49 -15.96 -8.29
N MET A 95 -9.78 -14.93 -7.84
CA MET A 95 -8.32 -14.91 -7.88
C MET A 95 -7.74 -14.76 -6.49
N PRO A 96 -6.59 -15.40 -6.22
CA PRO A 96 -5.87 -15.13 -4.98
C PRO A 96 -5.34 -13.71 -4.96
N LEU A 97 -4.91 -13.27 -3.78
CA LEU A 97 -4.29 -11.97 -3.62
C LEU A 97 -3.07 -11.85 -4.54
N SER A 98 -3.08 -10.83 -5.40
CA SER A 98 -2.01 -10.60 -6.37
C SER A 98 -1.30 -9.28 -6.11
N PHE A 99 0.01 -9.29 -6.25
CA PHE A 99 0.85 -8.12 -6.11
C PHE A 99 1.50 -7.80 -7.44
N ARG A 100 1.51 -6.51 -7.81
CA ARG A 100 2.16 -6.05 -9.03
C ARG A 100 3.06 -4.88 -8.71
N TYR A 101 4.27 -4.92 -9.25
CA TYR A 101 5.22 -3.84 -9.09
C TYR A 101 5.05 -2.82 -10.19
N GLN A 102 5.12 -1.57 -9.78
CA GLN A 102 5.28 -0.48 -10.72
C GLN A 102 6.75 -0.08 -10.74
N VAL A 103 7.28 -0.12 -11.91
CA VAL A 103 8.67 0.28 -12.14
C VAL A 103 8.78 1.78 -12.33
#